data_f351adb3f42d0e3bc9f0b5222ad4a396
#
_entry.id   f351adb3f42d0e3bc9f0b5222ad4a396
#
_cell.length_a   1.000
_cell.length_b   1.000
_cell.length_c   1.000
_cell.angle_alpha   90.00
_cell.angle_beta   90.00
_cell.angle_gamma   90.00
#
_symmetry.space_group_name_H-M   'P 1'
#
loop_
_entity.id
_entity.type
_entity.pdbx_description
1 polymer ?
#
loop_
_entity_poly.entity_id
_entity_poly.type
_entity_poly.pdbx_seq_one_letter_code
_entity_poly.pdbx_strand_id
1 'polypeptide(L)'
;MCGIFGVWSATADRTTMQTMASITRHRGPDDTGLYHDSVSGLWLGMNRLAIIDLSPAGHQPMESEDGNVVVVFNGEIYNFLELRQELEGHGHRFLSRCDTEVILRGWMQWGEGVVDRLRGMFAFAVWEKRLRELFLARDTTGIKPLFYCTLPNGGFAFSSELKTFAALSQFEFALDHSALLQYVEFGYVWDGEHAIVSNAHKVPPGNSLRVRESTPQAVQRWWQLPVVNHAKAFSDRALDEAADELFEILTVVVRQHLTADVPVGLLLSGGLDSSVLAAIAARHCPGLRTFSIGFEPCPHDERKYARIVAERLGTEHHEILLRPPDVLESFRELAWFYDDLFWDTGLVSSLAVYRRCREQGLKVVLVGEGADEVFGGYGTFDRLSDKKGEYLPSKLHRYLFFRQYSGQNFGKCRASFSELIRQLNEKAQGDWFSTVRLYELGHQIPNNLNMKVDRASMAYSVEARVPYQDRRVVEFAASLPHQFFLSPIQKKLLLRHMAVRHRLLPAEITARKKLGLMMPDEWIGSGSQFSTAAAELVLRPGSWAQKLGYAGAVRSYFERGERESLRFFRKFVGLGTLAWRLFVLESWCDAYCETKIRNRVGVAAGMGAAGGFVRPVSLQ
;
A
#
# COMPACT_ATOMS: atom_id res chain seq x y z
N MET A 1 1.22 -8.56 10.72
CA MET A 1 0.09 -7.75 10.20
C MET A 1 -1.19 -8.53 10.28
N CYS A 2 -2.34 -7.81 10.33
CA CYS A 2 -3.60 -8.39 10.77
C CYS A 2 -4.74 -7.99 9.84
N GLY A 3 -5.90 -8.59 10.02
CA GLY A 3 -7.15 -8.11 9.45
C GLY A 3 -8.05 -7.63 10.58
N ILE A 4 -8.30 -6.33 10.69
CA ILE A 4 -9.22 -5.76 11.66
C ILE A 4 -10.58 -5.46 11.03
N PHE A 5 -11.63 -5.61 11.78
CA PHE A 5 -13.00 -5.30 11.37
C PHE A 5 -13.89 -5.05 12.57
N GLY A 6 -14.97 -4.31 12.36
CA GLY A 6 -15.97 -4.07 13.40
C GLY A 6 -17.29 -3.62 12.81
N VAL A 7 -18.36 -3.88 13.56
CA VAL A 7 -19.73 -3.50 13.21
C VAL A 7 -20.43 -2.94 14.43
N TRP A 8 -20.96 -1.75 14.31
CA TRP A 8 -21.81 -1.13 15.33
C TRP A 8 -23.22 -0.99 14.78
N SER A 9 -24.01 -2.03 15.00
CA SER A 9 -25.39 -2.10 14.49
C SER A 9 -26.20 -3.11 15.32
N ALA A 10 -27.47 -2.79 15.54
CA ALA A 10 -28.40 -3.69 16.23
C ALA A 10 -28.69 -5.00 15.46
N THR A 11 -28.36 -5.05 14.17
CA THR A 11 -28.57 -6.23 13.31
C THR A 11 -27.34 -7.13 13.19
N ALA A 12 -26.18 -6.69 13.71
CA ALA A 12 -24.97 -7.50 13.69
C ALA A 12 -25.04 -8.62 14.72
N ASP A 13 -24.63 -9.80 14.30
CA ASP A 13 -24.59 -10.99 15.14
C ASP A 13 -23.23 -11.71 15.05
N ARG A 14 -23.07 -12.75 15.86
CA ARG A 14 -21.85 -13.56 15.88
C ARG A 14 -21.57 -14.20 14.51
N THR A 15 -22.59 -14.59 13.77
CA THR A 15 -22.45 -15.22 12.45
C THR A 15 -21.87 -14.24 11.44
N THR A 16 -22.37 -13.01 11.43
CA THR A 16 -21.81 -11.91 10.63
C THR A 16 -20.32 -11.71 10.92
N MET A 17 -19.94 -11.64 12.20
CA MET A 17 -18.55 -11.44 12.60
C MET A 17 -17.65 -12.63 12.24
N GLN A 18 -18.12 -13.86 12.37
CA GLN A 18 -17.41 -15.06 11.92
C GLN A 18 -17.21 -15.07 10.42
N THR A 19 -18.18 -14.60 9.66
CA THR A 19 -18.08 -14.45 8.22
C THR A 19 -17.03 -13.40 7.83
N MET A 20 -17.03 -12.22 8.48
CA MET A 20 -16.00 -11.20 8.30
C MET A 20 -14.60 -11.73 8.63
N ALA A 21 -14.46 -12.48 9.73
CA ALA A 21 -13.21 -13.14 10.10
C ALA A 21 -12.75 -14.16 9.04
N SER A 22 -13.67 -14.95 8.49
CA SER A 22 -13.35 -15.92 7.43
C SER A 22 -12.84 -15.24 6.15
N ILE A 23 -13.48 -14.13 5.74
CA ILE A 23 -13.08 -13.36 4.54
C ILE A 23 -11.66 -12.80 4.68
N THR A 24 -11.27 -12.33 5.87
CA THR A 24 -9.97 -11.69 6.13
C THR A 24 -8.90 -12.62 6.72
N ARG A 25 -9.20 -13.92 6.86
CA ARG A 25 -8.30 -14.90 7.51
C ARG A 25 -6.91 -15.00 6.84
N HIS A 26 -6.84 -14.79 5.53
CA HIS A 26 -5.56 -14.80 4.80
C HIS A 26 -4.58 -13.72 5.29
N ARG A 27 -5.07 -12.63 5.91
CA ARG A 27 -4.22 -11.58 6.48
C ARG A 27 -3.54 -12.03 7.77
N GLY A 28 -4.22 -12.83 8.58
CA GLY A 28 -3.70 -13.28 9.87
C GLY A 28 -4.24 -14.64 10.27
N PRO A 29 -3.60 -15.72 9.83
CA PRO A 29 -4.10 -17.08 10.06
C PRO A 29 -3.76 -17.65 11.45
N ASP A 30 -2.91 -16.96 12.24
CA ASP A 30 -2.34 -17.53 13.46
C ASP A 30 -3.34 -17.49 14.64
N ASP A 31 -4.22 -16.48 14.71
CA ASP A 31 -5.21 -16.33 15.77
C ASP A 31 -6.41 -15.51 15.28
N THR A 32 -7.58 -15.70 15.90
CA THR A 32 -8.81 -14.95 15.59
C THR A 32 -9.55 -14.62 16.89
N GLY A 33 -9.78 -13.33 17.14
CA GLY A 33 -10.54 -12.86 18.28
C GLY A 33 -11.76 -12.05 17.91
N LEU A 34 -12.80 -12.15 18.74
CA LEU A 34 -14.05 -11.40 18.63
C LEU A 34 -14.43 -10.83 20.00
N TYR A 35 -14.81 -9.56 20.03
CA TYR A 35 -15.34 -8.87 21.20
C TYR A 35 -16.74 -8.36 20.91
N HIS A 36 -17.62 -8.39 21.93
CA HIS A 36 -18.98 -7.88 21.85
C HIS A 36 -19.31 -7.04 23.07
N ASP A 37 -19.63 -5.78 22.87
CA ASP A 37 -20.30 -4.96 23.87
C ASP A 37 -21.81 -5.04 23.67
N SER A 38 -22.45 -5.88 24.49
CA SER A 38 -23.90 -6.15 24.41
C SER A 38 -24.78 -4.93 24.75
N VAL A 39 -24.22 -3.93 25.43
CA VAL A 39 -24.96 -2.70 25.80
C VAL A 39 -25.05 -1.73 24.62
N SER A 40 -23.96 -1.56 23.89
CA SER A 40 -23.92 -0.67 22.74
C SER A 40 -24.28 -1.37 21.42
N GLY A 41 -24.19 -2.70 21.36
CA GLY A 41 -24.33 -3.49 20.13
C GLY A 41 -23.08 -3.43 19.23
N LEU A 42 -21.93 -2.99 19.76
CA LEU A 42 -20.68 -2.97 19.02
C LEU A 42 -20.00 -4.34 19.04
N TRP A 43 -19.58 -4.76 17.86
CA TRP A 43 -18.69 -5.90 17.65
C TRP A 43 -17.35 -5.44 17.13
N LEU A 44 -16.26 -6.00 17.65
CA LEU A 44 -14.91 -5.87 17.13
C LEU A 44 -14.33 -7.24 16.83
N GLY A 45 -13.51 -7.33 15.78
CA GLY A 45 -12.87 -8.58 15.41
C GLY A 45 -11.51 -8.37 14.78
N MET A 46 -10.67 -9.40 14.88
CA MET A 46 -9.33 -9.37 14.36
C MET A 46 -8.85 -10.77 13.98
N ASN A 47 -8.12 -10.86 12.86
CA ASN A 47 -7.29 -12.00 12.49
C ASN A 47 -5.83 -11.63 12.65
N ARG A 48 -5.09 -12.35 13.47
CA ARG A 48 -3.70 -12.04 13.84
C ARG A 48 -2.69 -12.80 13.00
N LEU A 49 -1.70 -12.10 12.47
CA LEU A 49 -0.42 -12.65 12.07
C LEU A 49 0.58 -12.33 13.18
N ALA A 50 0.97 -13.34 13.96
CA ALA A 50 1.87 -13.17 15.10
C ALA A 50 3.31 -12.96 14.62
N ILE A 51 3.87 -11.78 14.91
CA ILE A 51 5.22 -11.34 14.54
C ILE A 51 6.01 -10.92 15.79
N ILE A 52 5.43 -10.09 16.64
CA ILE A 52 5.97 -9.73 17.96
C ILE A 52 5.06 -10.36 19.02
N ASP A 53 5.68 -10.98 20.03
CA ASP A 53 5.03 -11.76 21.07
C ASP A 53 4.16 -12.90 20.52
N LEU A 54 4.77 -14.03 20.21
CA LEU A 54 4.09 -15.20 19.65
C LEU A 54 3.17 -15.91 20.66
N SER A 55 3.15 -15.45 21.91
CA SER A 55 2.30 -16.00 22.97
C SER A 55 0.83 -15.55 22.87
N PRO A 56 -0.09 -16.19 23.61
CA PRO A 56 -1.48 -15.75 23.71
C PRO A 56 -1.65 -14.36 24.34
N ALA A 57 -0.65 -13.79 25.02
CA ALA A 57 -0.72 -12.45 25.60
C ALA A 57 -0.86 -11.35 24.53
N GLY A 58 -0.45 -11.62 23.27
CA GLY A 58 -0.69 -10.72 22.15
C GLY A 58 -2.04 -10.90 21.46
N HIS A 59 -2.99 -11.62 22.06
CA HIS A 59 -4.35 -11.79 21.53
C HIS A 59 -5.08 -10.45 21.40
N GLN A 60 -5.93 -10.33 20.38
CA GLN A 60 -6.80 -9.18 20.16
C GLN A 60 -8.21 -9.66 19.77
N PRO A 61 -9.26 -8.87 20.08
CA PRO A 61 -9.28 -7.53 20.68
C PRO A 61 -8.65 -7.50 22.07
N MET A 62 -7.77 -6.51 22.36
CA MET A 62 -7.08 -6.37 23.63
C MET A 62 -7.83 -5.40 24.54
N GLU A 63 -8.12 -5.84 25.77
CA GLU A 63 -8.90 -5.07 26.74
C GLU A 63 -8.04 -4.54 27.88
N SER A 64 -8.37 -3.33 28.36
CA SER A 64 -7.82 -2.83 29.63
C SER A 64 -8.33 -3.64 30.81
N GLU A 65 -7.60 -3.62 31.95
CA GLU A 65 -7.97 -4.40 33.15
C GLU A 65 -9.33 -4.02 33.71
N ASP A 66 -9.76 -2.77 33.56
CA ASP A 66 -11.08 -2.29 33.99
C ASP A 66 -12.17 -2.53 32.94
N GLY A 67 -11.82 -3.14 31.79
CA GLY A 67 -12.74 -3.44 30.69
C GLY A 67 -13.31 -2.20 29.99
N ASN A 68 -12.74 -1.00 30.20
CA ASN A 68 -13.25 0.25 29.62
C ASN A 68 -12.73 0.51 28.21
N VAL A 69 -11.50 0.12 27.92
CA VAL A 69 -10.82 0.37 26.63
C VAL A 69 -10.56 -0.95 25.92
N VAL A 70 -10.94 -1.04 24.65
CA VAL A 70 -10.71 -2.23 23.80
C VAL A 70 -10.05 -1.80 22.50
N VAL A 71 -8.97 -2.47 22.11
CA VAL A 71 -8.17 -2.14 20.92
C VAL A 71 -8.14 -3.30 19.95
N VAL A 72 -8.32 -2.99 18.64
CA VAL A 72 -7.94 -3.85 17.52
C VAL A 72 -6.96 -3.11 16.63
N PHE A 73 -5.90 -3.79 16.22
CA PHE A 73 -4.75 -3.18 15.55
C PHE A 73 -4.23 -4.04 14.39
N ASN A 74 -4.01 -3.40 13.26
CA ASN A 74 -3.34 -3.94 12.09
C ASN A 74 -2.11 -3.08 11.78
N GLY A 75 -0.93 -3.58 12.07
CA GLY A 75 0.29 -2.82 11.82
C GLY A 75 1.49 -3.29 12.61
N GLU A 76 2.44 -2.36 12.76
CA GLU A 76 3.66 -2.49 13.56
C GLU A 76 4.05 -1.11 14.11
N ILE A 77 4.26 -0.98 15.41
CA ILE A 77 4.72 0.24 16.08
C ILE A 77 6.21 0.11 16.36
N TYR A 78 7.04 0.67 15.49
CA TYR A 78 8.50 0.49 15.54
C TYR A 78 9.18 1.08 16.77
N ASN A 79 8.59 2.09 17.42
CA ASN A 79 9.10 2.67 18.66
C ASN A 79 8.40 2.14 19.92
N PHE A 80 7.81 0.94 19.87
CA PHE A 80 7.04 0.40 21.00
C PHE A 80 7.87 0.19 22.26
N LEU A 81 9.15 -0.13 22.15
CA LEU A 81 10.03 -0.30 23.33
C LEU A 81 10.29 1.03 24.04
N GLU A 82 10.47 2.12 23.28
CA GLU A 82 10.65 3.47 23.80
C GLU A 82 9.39 3.94 24.53
N LEU A 83 8.22 3.78 23.86
CA LEU A 83 6.92 4.14 24.43
C LEU A 83 6.56 3.29 25.65
N ARG A 84 6.89 2.01 25.63
CA ARG A 84 6.70 1.13 26.77
C ARG A 84 7.46 1.64 27.99
N GLN A 85 8.75 1.96 27.83
CA GLN A 85 9.56 2.50 28.91
C GLN A 85 8.99 3.82 29.47
N GLU A 86 8.51 4.71 28.61
CA GLU A 86 7.84 5.96 29.01
C GLU A 86 6.56 5.67 29.81
N LEU A 87 5.70 4.76 29.31
CA LEU A 87 4.45 4.38 29.95
C LEU A 87 4.66 3.65 31.29
N GLU A 88 5.68 2.80 31.39
CA GLU A 88 6.08 2.19 32.66
C GLU A 88 6.53 3.25 33.68
N GLY A 89 7.20 4.31 33.21
CA GLY A 89 7.53 5.50 34.02
C GLY A 89 6.30 6.27 34.52
N HIS A 90 5.18 6.22 33.79
CA HIS A 90 3.89 6.77 34.23
C HIS A 90 3.08 5.79 35.11
N GLY A 91 3.62 4.62 35.44
CA GLY A 91 3.01 3.64 36.32
C GLY A 91 2.15 2.59 35.62
N HIS A 92 2.10 2.55 34.29
CA HIS A 92 1.42 1.49 33.55
C HIS A 92 2.17 0.16 33.66
N ARG A 93 1.42 -0.93 33.81
CA ARG A 93 1.97 -2.29 33.81
C ARG A 93 1.61 -2.98 32.50
N PHE A 94 2.56 -3.68 31.92
CA PHE A 94 2.40 -4.43 30.69
C PHE A 94 2.27 -5.94 30.99
N LEU A 95 1.34 -6.59 30.31
CA LEU A 95 1.06 -8.02 30.45
C LEU A 95 1.64 -8.83 29.28
N SER A 96 1.89 -8.19 28.15
CA SER A 96 2.47 -8.77 26.95
C SER A 96 3.79 -8.09 26.59
N ARG A 97 4.47 -8.61 25.56
CA ARG A 97 5.62 -7.97 24.93
C ARG A 97 5.27 -7.37 23.57
N CYS A 98 3.99 -7.40 23.17
CA CYS A 98 3.56 -6.93 21.87
C CYS A 98 3.42 -5.40 21.82
N ASP A 99 3.52 -4.88 20.63
CA ASP A 99 3.36 -3.47 20.32
C ASP A 99 1.92 -2.98 20.43
N THR A 100 0.92 -3.86 20.29
CA THR A 100 -0.50 -3.54 20.48
C THR A 100 -0.79 -2.97 21.86
N GLU A 101 -0.15 -3.51 22.91
CA GLU A 101 -0.38 -3.05 24.29
C GLU A 101 0.08 -1.61 24.49
N VAL A 102 1.07 -1.16 23.72
CA VAL A 102 1.52 0.25 23.76
C VAL A 102 0.41 1.19 23.27
N ILE A 103 -0.42 0.79 22.31
CA ILE A 103 -1.57 1.58 21.87
C ILE A 103 -2.62 1.63 22.99
N LEU A 104 -2.92 0.49 23.61
CA LEU A 104 -3.87 0.41 24.72
C LEU A 104 -3.45 1.29 25.90
N ARG A 105 -2.22 1.14 26.40
CA ARG A 105 -1.69 1.91 27.52
C ARG A 105 -1.51 3.39 27.17
N GLY A 106 -1.08 3.68 25.94
CA GLY A 106 -0.96 5.03 25.42
C GLY A 106 -2.31 5.75 25.31
N TRP A 107 -3.36 5.04 24.89
CA TRP A 107 -4.72 5.59 24.91
C TRP A 107 -5.18 5.92 26.34
N MET A 108 -4.95 5.02 27.29
CA MET A 108 -5.29 5.25 28.69
C MET A 108 -4.53 6.46 29.28
N GLN A 109 -3.29 6.73 28.82
CA GLN A 109 -2.46 7.82 29.32
C GLN A 109 -2.72 9.15 28.61
N TRP A 110 -2.85 9.14 27.25
CA TRP A 110 -2.83 10.35 26.43
C TRP A 110 -4.10 10.54 25.60
N GLY A 111 -5.04 9.61 25.65
CA GLY A 111 -6.22 9.62 24.79
C GLY A 111 -5.82 9.62 23.32
N GLU A 112 -6.48 10.43 22.51
CA GLU A 112 -6.19 10.56 21.06
C GLU A 112 -4.75 11.03 20.77
N GLY A 113 -4.10 11.76 21.69
CA GLY A 113 -2.71 12.19 21.54
C GLY A 113 -1.71 11.03 21.40
N VAL A 114 -2.14 9.78 21.60
CA VAL A 114 -1.31 8.60 21.33
C VAL A 114 -0.84 8.57 19.88
N VAL A 115 -1.66 8.98 18.89
CA VAL A 115 -1.32 8.92 17.45
C VAL A 115 -0.09 9.74 17.10
N ASP A 116 0.14 10.87 17.78
CA ASP A 116 1.28 11.74 17.55
C ASP A 116 2.61 11.11 17.98
N ARG A 117 2.54 10.18 18.94
CA ARG A 117 3.70 9.50 19.55
C ARG A 117 4.08 8.22 18.80
N LEU A 118 3.13 7.62 18.08
CA LEU A 118 3.36 6.39 17.33
C LEU A 118 4.27 6.63 16.13
N ARG A 119 5.28 5.77 15.96
CA ARG A 119 6.09 5.64 14.75
C ARG A 119 5.91 4.23 14.21
N GLY A 120 5.25 4.12 13.08
CA GLY A 120 4.92 2.80 12.53
C GLY A 120 4.02 2.87 11.32
N MET A 121 3.63 1.70 10.88
CA MET A 121 2.61 1.48 9.88
C MET A 121 1.38 0.91 10.58
N PHE A 122 0.25 1.58 10.53
CA PHE A 122 -0.90 1.18 11.33
C PHE A 122 -2.26 1.59 10.79
N ALA A 123 -3.22 0.74 11.08
CA ALA A 123 -4.63 1.05 11.19
C ALA A 123 -5.15 0.41 12.48
N PHE A 124 -5.80 1.17 13.32
CA PHE A 124 -6.37 0.64 14.56
C PHE A 124 -7.73 1.24 14.88
N ALA A 125 -8.48 0.54 15.72
CA ALA A 125 -9.68 1.06 16.34
C ALA A 125 -9.60 0.90 17.86
N VAL A 126 -10.04 1.93 18.59
CA VAL A 126 -10.18 1.94 20.05
C VAL A 126 -11.63 2.16 20.39
N TRP A 127 -12.21 1.26 21.16
CA TRP A 127 -13.52 1.41 21.77
C TRP A 127 -13.38 1.88 23.21
N GLU A 128 -13.96 3.02 23.54
CA GLU A 128 -14.08 3.52 24.91
C GLU A 128 -15.52 3.36 25.41
N LYS A 129 -15.72 2.33 26.23
CA LYS A 129 -17.05 1.85 26.63
C LYS A 129 -17.84 2.89 27.42
N ARG A 130 -17.19 3.59 28.38
CA ARG A 130 -17.85 4.60 29.21
C ARG A 130 -18.33 5.80 28.40
N LEU A 131 -17.57 6.22 27.40
CA LEU A 131 -17.93 7.30 26.49
C LEU A 131 -18.85 6.84 25.34
N ARG A 132 -18.96 5.53 25.12
CA ARG A 132 -19.64 4.94 23.94
C ARG A 132 -19.10 5.55 22.65
N GLU A 133 -17.80 5.56 22.53
CA GLU A 133 -17.08 6.18 21.42
C GLU A 133 -16.10 5.19 20.81
N LEU A 134 -16.14 5.09 19.47
CA LEU A 134 -15.19 4.34 18.68
C LEU A 134 -14.27 5.34 17.94
N PHE A 135 -12.97 5.18 18.14
CA PHE A 135 -11.95 5.98 17.47
C PHE A 135 -11.15 5.11 16.52
N LEU A 136 -11.01 5.56 15.26
CA LEU A 136 -10.20 4.90 14.24
C LEU A 136 -9.05 5.82 13.83
N ALA A 137 -7.87 5.26 13.60
CA ALA A 137 -6.72 6.03 13.09
C ALA A 137 -5.93 5.23 12.05
N ARG A 138 -5.33 5.97 11.10
CA ARG A 138 -4.50 5.43 10.02
C ARG A 138 -3.16 6.14 9.97
N ASP A 139 -2.07 5.40 9.66
CA ASP A 139 -0.70 5.90 9.63
C ASP A 139 -0.46 7.04 8.62
N THR A 140 0.70 7.69 8.72
CA THR A 140 1.06 8.93 8.04
C THR A 140 1.00 8.84 6.51
N THR A 141 1.41 7.73 5.91
CA THR A 141 1.43 7.53 4.44
C THR A 141 0.39 6.51 3.96
N GLY A 142 -0.49 6.04 4.87
CA GLY A 142 -1.55 5.09 4.55
C GLY A 142 -1.02 3.72 4.13
N ILE A 143 0.03 3.23 4.79
CA ILE A 143 0.61 1.90 4.53
C ILE A 143 -0.43 0.83 4.84
N LYS A 144 -1.16 0.98 5.97
CA LYS A 144 -2.23 0.06 6.31
C LYS A 144 -3.59 0.58 5.84
N PRO A 145 -4.37 -0.27 5.17
CA PRO A 145 -5.71 0.12 4.70
C PRO A 145 -6.71 0.18 5.85
N LEU A 146 -7.65 1.11 5.76
CA LEU A 146 -8.77 1.25 6.68
C LEU A 146 -9.99 1.81 5.94
N PHE A 147 -10.99 0.96 5.75
CA PHE A 147 -12.27 1.29 5.12
C PHE A 147 -13.37 1.40 6.17
N TYR A 148 -14.38 2.22 5.88
CA TYR A 148 -15.60 2.29 6.68
C TYR A 148 -16.82 2.53 5.80
N CYS A 149 -18.00 2.19 6.33
CA CYS A 149 -19.27 2.48 5.71
C CYS A 149 -20.34 2.79 6.76
N THR A 150 -21.36 3.54 6.34
CA THR A 150 -22.61 3.68 7.09
C THR A 150 -23.66 2.74 6.50
N LEU A 151 -24.45 2.10 7.36
CA LEU A 151 -25.46 1.16 6.93
C LEU A 151 -26.83 1.87 6.76
N PRO A 152 -27.69 1.44 5.80
CA PRO A 152 -28.95 2.12 5.50
C PRO A 152 -29.90 2.32 6.68
N ASN A 153 -29.89 1.41 7.65
CA ASN A 153 -30.78 1.45 8.82
C ASN A 153 -30.14 2.13 10.06
N GLY A 154 -29.13 2.94 9.84
CA GLY A 154 -28.31 3.50 10.92
C GLY A 154 -27.39 2.44 11.49
N GLY A 155 -26.13 2.62 11.38
CA GLY A 155 -25.10 1.69 11.83
C GLY A 155 -23.79 2.04 11.13
N PHE A 156 -22.70 1.51 11.67
CA PHE A 156 -21.36 1.78 11.20
C PHE A 156 -20.59 0.47 11.10
N ALA A 157 -19.77 0.34 10.07
CA ALA A 157 -18.82 -0.77 9.97
C ALA A 157 -17.48 -0.27 9.46
N PHE A 158 -16.40 -0.95 9.86
CA PHE A 158 -15.05 -0.71 9.36
C PHE A 158 -14.30 -2.02 9.11
N SER A 159 -13.31 -1.98 8.22
CA SER A 159 -12.46 -3.13 7.94
C SER A 159 -11.15 -2.73 7.27
N SER A 160 -10.15 -3.62 7.39
CA SER A 160 -8.92 -3.57 6.60
C SER A 160 -9.15 -3.81 5.10
N GLU A 161 -10.23 -4.48 4.72
CA GLU A 161 -10.52 -4.85 3.33
C GLU A 161 -11.98 -4.58 2.97
N LEU A 162 -12.19 -4.00 1.78
CA LEU A 162 -13.51 -3.61 1.29
C LEU A 162 -14.46 -4.82 1.14
N LYS A 163 -13.94 -5.95 0.66
CA LYS A 163 -14.73 -7.18 0.46
C LYS A 163 -15.33 -7.75 1.75
N THR A 164 -14.80 -7.37 2.90
CA THR A 164 -15.32 -7.80 4.20
C THR A 164 -16.76 -7.35 4.42
N PHE A 165 -17.15 -6.21 3.83
CA PHE A 165 -18.53 -5.70 3.91
C PHE A 165 -19.55 -6.58 3.19
N ALA A 166 -19.11 -7.54 2.37
CA ALA A 166 -20.00 -8.55 1.78
C ALA A 166 -20.69 -9.48 2.82
N ALA A 167 -20.15 -9.54 4.03
CA ALA A 167 -20.81 -10.22 5.16
C ALA A 167 -22.04 -9.47 5.69
N LEU A 168 -22.18 -8.19 5.35
CA LEU A 168 -23.29 -7.34 5.79
C LEU A 168 -24.41 -7.42 4.76
N SER A 169 -25.56 -7.96 5.13
CA SER A 169 -26.70 -8.16 4.23
C SER A 169 -27.25 -6.87 3.63
N GLN A 170 -26.99 -5.74 4.27
CA GLN A 170 -27.45 -4.40 3.86
C GLN A 170 -26.43 -3.65 3.01
N PHE A 171 -25.24 -4.22 2.77
CA PHE A 171 -24.19 -3.56 1.96
C PHE A 171 -24.28 -3.99 0.50
N GLU A 172 -24.27 -3.02 -0.41
CA GLU A 172 -24.30 -3.24 -1.85
C GLU A 172 -22.99 -2.77 -2.49
N PHE A 173 -22.44 -3.60 -3.38
CA PHE A 173 -21.25 -3.27 -4.17
C PHE A 173 -21.63 -2.48 -5.43
N ALA A 174 -22.22 -1.30 -5.27
CA ALA A 174 -22.53 -0.39 -6.35
C ALA A 174 -21.31 0.49 -6.67
N LEU A 175 -20.86 0.47 -7.94
CA LEU A 175 -19.73 1.30 -8.37
C LEU A 175 -20.05 2.80 -8.22
N ASP A 176 -19.12 3.53 -7.60
CA ASP A 176 -19.16 5.00 -7.63
C ASP A 176 -18.73 5.51 -9.00
N HIS A 177 -19.54 6.34 -9.63
CA HIS A 177 -19.28 6.83 -10.98
C HIS A 177 -18.05 7.75 -11.06
N SER A 178 -17.82 8.59 -10.05
CA SER A 178 -16.66 9.50 -10.00
C SER A 178 -15.39 8.71 -9.78
N ALA A 179 -15.40 7.77 -8.82
CA ALA A 179 -14.27 6.87 -8.55
C ALA A 179 -13.93 5.99 -9.76
N LEU A 180 -14.95 5.49 -10.47
CA LEU A 180 -14.75 4.72 -11.71
C LEU A 180 -14.03 5.55 -12.79
N LEU A 181 -14.43 6.81 -12.99
CA LEU A 181 -13.75 7.69 -13.95
C LEU A 181 -12.31 7.98 -13.52
N GLN A 182 -12.06 8.23 -12.23
CA GLN A 182 -10.71 8.39 -11.71
C GLN A 182 -9.87 7.14 -11.96
N TYR A 183 -10.41 5.96 -11.66
CA TYR A 183 -9.72 4.70 -11.90
C TYR A 183 -9.37 4.49 -13.39
N VAL A 184 -10.31 4.66 -14.29
CA VAL A 184 -10.08 4.46 -15.73
C VAL A 184 -9.02 5.43 -16.26
N GLU A 185 -9.03 6.68 -15.80
CA GLU A 185 -8.10 7.70 -16.27
C GLU A 185 -6.73 7.64 -15.59
N PHE A 186 -6.68 7.43 -14.28
CA PHE A 186 -5.44 7.49 -13.48
C PHE A 186 -4.92 6.12 -13.06
N GLY A 187 -5.76 5.09 -13.08
CA GLY A 187 -5.43 3.76 -12.61
C GLY A 187 -5.69 3.55 -11.12
N TYR A 188 -6.22 4.55 -10.41
CA TYR A 188 -6.65 4.48 -9.01
C TYR A 188 -7.56 5.65 -8.66
N VAL A 189 -8.26 5.53 -7.55
CA VAL A 189 -9.09 6.60 -6.98
C VAL A 189 -8.18 7.49 -6.14
N TRP A 190 -7.87 8.68 -6.66
CA TRP A 190 -6.84 9.56 -6.09
C TRP A 190 -7.33 10.49 -4.97
N ASP A 191 -8.63 10.68 -4.79
CA ASP A 191 -9.15 11.66 -3.82
C ASP A 191 -8.98 11.28 -2.35
N GLY A 192 -8.60 10.07 -2.06
CA GLY A 192 -8.17 9.64 -0.73
C GLY A 192 -9.29 9.22 0.23
N GLU A 193 -10.51 9.68 0.06
CA GLU A 193 -11.65 9.35 0.91
C GLU A 193 -12.60 8.35 0.27
N HIS A 194 -12.81 8.43 -1.05
CA HIS A 194 -13.72 7.53 -1.74
C HIS A 194 -13.07 6.17 -2.03
N ALA A 195 -13.86 5.12 -1.89
CA ALA A 195 -13.57 3.81 -2.43
C ALA A 195 -14.20 3.67 -3.83
N ILE A 196 -13.93 2.54 -4.52
CA ILE A 196 -14.55 2.27 -5.82
C ILE A 196 -16.06 2.02 -5.73
N VAL A 197 -16.61 1.78 -4.55
CA VAL A 197 -18.04 1.60 -4.29
C VAL A 197 -18.61 2.82 -3.57
N SER A 198 -19.86 3.20 -3.92
CA SER A 198 -20.47 4.47 -3.54
C SER A 198 -20.78 4.63 -2.04
N ASN A 199 -20.94 3.54 -1.31
CA ASN A 199 -21.32 3.53 0.11
C ASN A 199 -20.19 3.12 1.05
N ALA A 200 -18.96 3.08 0.55
CA ALA A 200 -17.76 2.87 1.37
C ALA A 200 -16.76 4.02 1.21
N HIS A 201 -16.05 4.27 2.28
CA HIS A 201 -15.04 5.33 2.39
C HIS A 201 -13.74 4.78 2.93
N LYS A 202 -12.64 5.51 2.70
CA LYS A 202 -11.32 5.27 3.31
C LYS A 202 -11.06 6.30 4.40
N VAL A 203 -10.44 5.89 5.50
CA VAL A 203 -9.81 6.87 6.39
C VAL A 203 -8.53 7.34 5.68
N PRO A 204 -8.37 8.64 5.37
CA PRO A 204 -7.19 9.13 4.66
C PRO A 204 -5.90 8.97 5.48
N PRO A 205 -4.72 8.94 4.83
CA PRO A 205 -3.43 8.90 5.52
C PRO A 205 -3.25 10.04 6.52
N GLY A 206 -2.70 9.75 7.71
CA GLY A 206 -2.48 10.75 8.75
C GLY A 206 -3.77 11.34 9.32
N ASN A 207 -4.88 10.58 9.24
CA ASN A 207 -6.17 11.02 9.75
C ASN A 207 -6.75 10.01 10.75
N SER A 208 -7.71 10.51 11.52
CA SER A 208 -8.53 9.75 12.44
C SER A 208 -10.02 10.01 12.17
N LEU A 209 -10.85 9.06 12.60
CA LEU A 209 -12.30 9.14 12.52
C LEU A 209 -12.88 8.74 13.87
N ARG A 210 -13.70 9.61 14.43
CA ARG A 210 -14.48 9.33 15.64
C ARG A 210 -15.91 8.94 15.27
N VAL A 211 -16.44 7.93 15.94
CA VAL A 211 -17.81 7.45 15.75
C VAL A 211 -18.53 7.49 17.09
N ARG A 212 -19.67 8.16 17.14
CA ARG A 212 -20.53 8.26 18.32
C ARG A 212 -21.93 7.77 17.97
N GLU A 213 -22.49 6.91 18.81
CA GLU A 213 -23.83 6.34 18.57
C GLU A 213 -23.99 5.79 17.15
N SER A 214 -23.00 5.02 16.69
CA SER A 214 -22.87 4.47 15.33
C SER A 214 -22.82 5.51 14.18
N THR A 215 -22.67 6.81 14.49
CA THR A 215 -22.59 7.90 13.50
C THR A 215 -21.17 8.43 13.39
N PRO A 216 -20.52 8.32 12.21
CA PRO A 216 -19.19 8.87 12.01
C PRO A 216 -19.22 10.40 12.06
N GLN A 217 -18.24 10.98 12.74
CA GLN A 217 -18.00 12.41 12.77
C GLN A 217 -17.12 12.84 11.59
N ALA A 218 -16.80 14.12 11.48
CA ALA A 218 -15.84 14.58 10.48
C ALA A 218 -14.46 13.95 10.69
N VAL A 219 -13.84 13.53 9.60
CA VAL A 219 -12.45 13.04 9.58
C VAL A 219 -11.52 14.15 10.08
N GLN A 220 -10.63 13.84 11.00
CA GLN A 220 -9.69 14.77 11.60
C GLN A 220 -8.27 14.43 11.21
N ARG A 221 -7.52 15.44 10.75
CA ARG A 221 -6.12 15.28 10.40
C ARG A 221 -5.24 15.47 11.64
N TRP A 222 -4.50 14.42 12.01
CA TRP A 222 -3.53 14.46 13.10
C TRP A 222 -2.08 14.63 12.58
N TRP A 223 -1.81 14.28 11.32
CA TRP A 223 -0.50 14.50 10.70
C TRP A 223 -0.60 15.09 9.31
N GLN A 224 0.38 15.88 8.91
CA GLN A 224 0.54 16.34 7.54
C GLN A 224 2.01 16.39 7.13
N LEU A 225 2.26 16.14 5.84
CA LEU A 225 3.61 16.25 5.28
C LEU A 225 4.14 17.69 5.45
N PRO A 226 5.34 17.87 6.03
CA PRO A 226 5.99 19.18 6.09
C PRO A 226 6.23 19.76 4.70
N VAL A 227 6.26 21.08 4.61
CA VAL A 227 6.72 21.78 3.40
C VAL A 227 8.21 22.07 3.50
N VAL A 228 8.83 22.30 2.33
CA VAL A 228 10.26 22.53 2.23
C VAL A 228 10.72 23.74 3.10
N ASN A 229 11.86 23.57 3.75
CA ASN A 229 12.53 24.68 4.44
C ASN A 229 13.47 25.40 3.47
N HIS A 230 13.03 26.51 2.90
CA HIS A 230 13.83 27.30 1.97
C HIS A 230 15.08 27.96 2.57
N ALA A 231 15.25 27.95 3.91
CA ALA A 231 16.46 28.46 4.55
C ALA A 231 17.67 27.49 4.39
N LYS A 232 17.42 26.21 4.07
CA LYS A 232 18.50 25.25 3.78
C LYS A 232 19.00 25.42 2.33
N ALA A 233 20.01 26.27 2.13
CA ALA A 233 20.64 26.43 0.82
C ALA A 233 21.44 25.17 0.44
N PHE A 234 21.40 24.81 -0.84
CA PHE A 234 22.21 23.71 -1.36
C PHE A 234 23.68 24.12 -1.52
N SER A 235 24.59 23.29 -1.03
CA SER A 235 26.04 23.32 -1.27
C SER A 235 26.60 21.90 -1.10
N ASP A 236 27.83 21.65 -1.56
CA ASP A 236 28.46 20.34 -1.39
C ASP A 236 28.60 19.98 0.09
N ARG A 237 28.96 20.94 0.94
CA ARG A 237 29.01 20.73 2.40
C ARG A 237 27.62 20.41 2.98
N ALA A 238 26.59 21.12 2.58
CA ALA A 238 25.23 20.83 3.02
C ALA A 238 24.73 19.47 2.53
N LEU A 239 25.17 19.03 1.34
CA LEU A 239 24.89 17.69 0.82
C LEU A 239 25.58 16.60 1.65
N ASP A 240 26.83 16.83 2.06
CA ASP A 240 27.58 15.93 2.96
C ASP A 240 26.89 15.78 4.31
N GLU A 241 26.53 16.93 4.94
CA GLU A 241 25.85 16.97 6.23
C GLU A 241 24.46 16.26 6.15
N ALA A 242 23.69 16.52 5.09
CA ALA A 242 22.42 15.86 4.86
C ALA A 242 22.55 14.35 4.59
N ALA A 243 23.64 13.92 3.94
CA ALA A 243 23.92 12.51 3.71
C ALA A 243 24.27 11.77 5.00
N ASP A 244 25.04 12.40 5.90
CA ASP A 244 25.35 11.85 7.23
C ASP A 244 24.08 11.74 8.08
N GLU A 245 23.25 12.80 8.12
CA GLU A 245 21.97 12.80 8.85
C GLU A 245 21.01 11.72 8.31
N LEU A 246 20.88 11.60 6.98
CA LEU A 246 20.06 10.56 6.36
C LEU A 246 20.55 9.15 6.70
N PHE A 247 21.86 8.95 6.74
CA PHE A 247 22.43 7.65 7.10
C PHE A 247 22.11 7.26 8.54
N GLU A 248 22.22 8.20 9.47
CA GLU A 248 21.83 7.98 10.87
C GLU A 248 20.34 7.66 11.01
N ILE A 249 19.48 8.45 10.35
CA ILE A 249 18.03 8.21 10.36
C ILE A 249 17.71 6.81 9.80
N LEU A 250 18.23 6.48 8.61
CA LEU A 250 17.97 5.17 7.99
C LEU A 250 18.53 4.01 8.80
N THR A 251 19.67 4.19 9.47
CA THR A 251 20.24 3.15 10.35
C THR A 251 19.32 2.83 11.49
N VAL A 252 18.77 3.85 12.18
CA VAL A 252 17.80 3.67 13.26
C VAL A 252 16.51 3.04 12.73
N VAL A 253 16.00 3.56 11.62
CA VAL A 253 14.77 3.07 10.98
C VAL A 253 14.90 1.60 10.60
N VAL A 254 15.93 1.23 9.84
CA VAL A 254 16.13 -0.17 9.41
C VAL A 254 16.28 -1.11 10.60
N ARG A 255 17.06 -0.71 11.64
CA ARG A 255 17.19 -1.52 12.85
C ARG A 255 15.85 -1.77 13.54
N GLN A 256 14.99 -0.75 13.65
CA GLN A 256 13.65 -0.91 14.22
C GLN A 256 12.74 -1.78 13.33
N HIS A 257 12.85 -1.65 12.00
CA HIS A 257 12.10 -2.50 11.06
C HIS A 257 12.58 -3.97 11.02
N LEU A 258 13.75 -4.28 11.54
CA LEU A 258 14.24 -5.65 11.70
C LEU A 258 13.72 -6.34 12.98
N THR A 259 13.08 -5.58 13.91
CA THR A 259 12.55 -6.16 15.15
C THR A 259 11.39 -7.09 14.87
N ALA A 260 11.54 -8.38 15.18
CA ALA A 260 10.53 -9.41 15.05
C ALA A 260 10.94 -10.65 15.84
N ASP A 261 9.97 -11.43 16.32
CA ASP A 261 10.18 -12.75 16.93
C ASP A 261 10.10 -13.89 15.88
N VAL A 262 10.07 -13.53 14.60
CA VAL A 262 10.05 -14.44 13.44
C VAL A 262 11.15 -14.05 12.44
N PRO A 263 11.57 -14.95 11.53
CA PRO A 263 12.57 -14.61 10.52
C PRO A 263 12.14 -13.44 9.63
N VAL A 264 13.07 -12.49 9.43
CA VAL A 264 12.91 -11.32 8.56
C VAL A 264 13.75 -11.51 7.31
N GLY A 265 13.15 -11.28 6.13
CA GLY A 265 13.84 -11.24 4.85
C GLY A 265 13.88 -9.83 4.26
N LEU A 266 14.58 -9.67 3.13
CA LEU A 266 14.64 -8.44 2.37
C LEU A 266 14.53 -8.73 0.87
N LEU A 267 13.63 -8.04 0.16
CA LEU A 267 13.54 -8.10 -1.29
C LEU A 267 14.64 -7.25 -1.93
N LEU A 268 15.61 -7.91 -2.56
CA LEU A 268 16.81 -7.29 -3.13
C LEU A 268 16.75 -7.34 -4.66
N SER A 269 16.40 -6.21 -5.30
CA SER A 269 16.37 -6.11 -6.76
C SER A 269 17.73 -5.78 -7.38
N GLY A 270 18.76 -5.49 -6.57
CA GLY A 270 20.04 -4.96 -7.06
C GLY A 270 19.95 -3.51 -7.55
N GLY A 271 18.82 -2.83 -7.36
CA GLY A 271 18.66 -1.39 -7.52
C GLY A 271 19.19 -0.63 -6.30
N LEU A 272 19.42 0.68 -6.44
CA LEU A 272 19.97 1.52 -5.37
C LEU A 272 19.18 1.37 -4.06
N ASP A 273 17.86 1.47 -4.12
CA ASP A 273 16.98 1.54 -2.95
C ASP A 273 17.05 0.29 -2.09
N SER A 274 16.77 -0.87 -2.68
CA SER A 274 16.83 -2.15 -1.98
C SER A 274 18.25 -2.49 -1.52
N SER A 275 19.27 -2.08 -2.29
CA SER A 275 20.67 -2.35 -1.95
C SER A 275 21.16 -1.49 -0.77
N VAL A 276 20.72 -0.23 -0.66
CA VAL A 276 20.99 0.61 0.53
C VAL A 276 20.37 -0.01 1.78
N LEU A 277 19.09 -0.43 1.70
CA LEU A 277 18.45 -1.10 2.83
C LEU A 277 19.18 -2.38 3.21
N ALA A 278 19.56 -3.21 2.22
CA ALA A 278 20.31 -4.45 2.46
C ALA A 278 21.67 -4.17 3.13
N ALA A 279 22.40 -3.13 2.67
CA ALA A 279 23.70 -2.76 3.22
C ALA A 279 23.61 -2.28 4.69
N ILE A 280 22.54 -1.57 5.04
CA ILE A 280 22.31 -1.17 6.44
C ILE A 280 21.82 -2.37 7.25
N ALA A 281 20.86 -3.14 6.74
CA ALA A 281 20.27 -4.28 7.45
C ALA A 281 21.30 -5.38 7.76
N ALA A 282 22.21 -5.69 6.84
CA ALA A 282 23.26 -6.70 7.03
C ALA A 282 24.20 -6.37 8.19
N ARG A 283 24.37 -5.08 8.55
CA ARG A 283 25.17 -4.66 9.71
C ARG A 283 24.51 -4.98 11.06
N HIS A 284 23.18 -5.16 11.06
CA HIS A 284 22.36 -5.39 12.26
C HIS A 284 21.74 -6.79 12.34
N CYS A 285 21.76 -7.53 11.24
CA CYS A 285 21.20 -8.89 11.14
C CYS A 285 22.20 -9.82 10.46
N PRO A 286 23.13 -10.45 11.21
CA PRO A 286 24.02 -11.50 10.69
C PRO A 286 23.19 -12.62 10.06
N GLY A 287 23.57 -13.07 8.85
CA GLY A 287 22.82 -14.08 8.11
C GLY A 287 21.51 -13.56 7.52
N LEU A 288 21.41 -12.26 7.26
CA LEU A 288 20.24 -11.67 6.60
C LEU A 288 19.87 -12.44 5.34
N ARG A 289 18.63 -12.91 5.27
CA ARG A 289 18.07 -13.57 4.09
C ARG A 289 17.62 -12.52 3.08
N THR A 290 18.18 -12.58 1.86
CA THR A 290 17.80 -11.67 0.78
C THR A 290 17.21 -12.44 -0.39
N PHE A 291 16.21 -11.85 -1.06
CA PHE A 291 15.45 -12.50 -2.12
C PHE A 291 15.43 -11.60 -3.35
N SER A 292 15.91 -12.10 -4.49
CA SER A 292 15.76 -11.46 -5.79
C SER A 292 14.74 -12.18 -6.65
N ILE A 293 14.13 -11.45 -7.56
CA ILE A 293 13.08 -11.94 -8.43
C ILE A 293 13.53 -11.80 -9.86
N GLY A 294 13.37 -12.85 -10.64
CA GLY A 294 13.56 -12.87 -12.08
C GLY A 294 12.37 -13.48 -12.79
N PHE A 295 12.31 -13.25 -14.09
CA PHE A 295 11.34 -13.86 -15.00
C PHE A 295 12.06 -14.79 -15.97
N GLU A 296 11.46 -15.92 -16.32
CA GLU A 296 12.05 -16.88 -17.25
C GLU A 296 11.05 -17.18 -18.40
N PRO A 297 11.45 -16.91 -19.67
CA PRO A 297 12.65 -16.20 -20.11
C PRO A 297 12.55 -14.67 -19.95
N CYS A 298 13.65 -14.01 -19.66
CA CYS A 298 13.71 -12.54 -19.64
C CYS A 298 15.08 -12.02 -20.12
N PRO A 299 15.14 -11.22 -21.19
CA PRO A 299 16.40 -10.65 -21.69
C PRO A 299 17.01 -9.61 -20.75
N HIS A 300 16.23 -9.04 -19.82
CA HIS A 300 16.67 -7.96 -18.91
C HIS A 300 16.67 -8.43 -17.44
N ASP A 301 17.37 -9.54 -17.16
CA ASP A 301 17.46 -10.10 -15.83
C ASP A 301 18.33 -9.25 -14.89
N GLU A 302 17.70 -8.69 -13.85
CA GLU A 302 18.38 -7.85 -12.86
C GLU A 302 19.04 -8.66 -11.72
N ARG A 303 18.81 -9.97 -11.61
CA ARG A 303 19.35 -10.83 -10.55
C ARG A 303 20.86 -10.77 -10.43
N LYS A 304 21.59 -10.57 -11.56
CA LYS A 304 23.05 -10.39 -11.55
C LYS A 304 23.51 -9.26 -10.62
N TYR A 305 22.75 -8.16 -10.56
CA TYR A 305 23.09 -7.03 -9.68
C TYR A 305 22.72 -7.33 -8.22
N ALA A 306 21.65 -8.07 -7.99
CA ALA A 306 21.31 -8.54 -6.66
C ALA A 306 22.40 -9.47 -6.10
N ARG A 307 22.95 -10.40 -6.91
CA ARG A 307 24.07 -11.27 -6.52
C ARG A 307 25.30 -10.47 -6.12
N ILE A 308 25.71 -9.48 -6.93
CA ILE A 308 26.87 -8.61 -6.62
C ILE A 308 26.71 -7.97 -5.23
N VAL A 309 25.51 -7.47 -4.92
CA VAL A 309 25.22 -6.85 -3.61
C VAL A 309 25.23 -7.91 -2.52
N ALA A 310 24.57 -9.04 -2.72
CA ALA A 310 24.48 -10.13 -1.77
C ALA A 310 25.84 -10.71 -1.40
N GLU A 311 26.68 -10.99 -2.40
CA GLU A 311 28.07 -11.46 -2.21
C GLU A 311 28.91 -10.46 -1.42
N ARG A 312 28.82 -9.16 -1.76
CA ARG A 312 29.54 -8.11 -1.03
C ARG A 312 29.12 -8.00 0.43
N LEU A 313 27.83 -8.19 0.71
CA LEU A 313 27.26 -8.05 2.06
C LEU A 313 27.30 -9.35 2.86
N GLY A 314 27.62 -10.49 2.25
CA GLY A 314 27.62 -11.80 2.89
C GLY A 314 26.23 -12.25 3.32
N THR A 315 25.17 -11.91 2.55
CA THR A 315 23.80 -12.31 2.87
C THR A 315 23.49 -13.73 2.36
N GLU A 316 22.54 -14.40 3.00
CA GLU A 316 21.97 -15.66 2.50
C GLU A 316 20.99 -15.31 1.35
N HIS A 317 21.49 -15.41 0.11
CA HIS A 317 20.75 -14.94 -1.06
C HIS A 317 19.99 -16.05 -1.76
N HIS A 318 18.68 -15.80 -1.99
CA HIS A 318 17.78 -16.69 -2.70
C HIS A 318 17.21 -16.01 -3.95
N GLU A 319 17.16 -16.75 -5.05
CA GLU A 319 16.56 -16.29 -6.29
C GLU A 319 15.18 -16.91 -6.49
N ILE A 320 14.17 -16.06 -6.64
CA ILE A 320 12.81 -16.44 -6.98
C ILE A 320 12.63 -16.28 -8.48
N LEU A 321 12.39 -17.39 -9.18
CA LEU A 321 12.17 -17.39 -10.61
C LEU A 321 10.69 -17.58 -10.89
N LEU A 322 10.10 -16.56 -11.53
CA LEU A 322 8.71 -16.61 -11.97
C LEU A 322 8.61 -17.07 -13.41
N ARG A 323 7.61 -17.90 -13.69
CA ARG A 323 7.26 -18.44 -15.00
C ARG A 323 5.83 -18.08 -15.37
N PRO A 324 5.42 -18.17 -16.66
CA PRO A 324 4.06 -17.85 -17.08
C PRO A 324 2.96 -18.53 -16.24
N PRO A 325 3.04 -19.83 -15.84
CA PRO A 325 2.01 -20.45 -15.00
C PRO A 325 1.83 -19.78 -13.64
N ASP A 326 2.92 -19.32 -12.99
CA ASP A 326 2.87 -18.66 -11.69
C ASP A 326 2.07 -17.34 -11.77
N VAL A 327 2.27 -16.62 -12.89
CA VAL A 327 1.61 -15.35 -13.17
C VAL A 327 0.14 -15.57 -13.55
N LEU A 328 -0.17 -16.62 -14.33
CA LEU A 328 -1.54 -16.95 -14.71
C LEU A 328 -2.41 -17.27 -13.48
N GLU A 329 -1.88 -17.99 -12.51
CA GLU A 329 -2.58 -18.26 -11.25
C GLU A 329 -2.88 -16.95 -10.50
N SER A 330 -1.90 -16.03 -10.45
CA SER A 330 -2.08 -14.71 -9.83
C SER A 330 -3.15 -13.85 -10.52
N PHE A 331 -3.34 -13.98 -11.83
CA PHE A 331 -4.45 -13.32 -12.55
C PHE A 331 -5.83 -13.78 -12.06
N ARG A 332 -5.99 -15.07 -11.75
CA ARG A 332 -7.26 -15.62 -11.25
C ARG A 332 -7.60 -15.12 -9.85
N GLU A 333 -6.59 -14.82 -9.04
CA GLU A 333 -6.75 -14.34 -7.67
C GLU A 333 -6.86 -12.81 -7.57
N LEU A 334 -6.44 -12.09 -8.61
CA LEU A 334 -6.25 -10.65 -8.62
C LEU A 334 -7.48 -9.89 -8.10
N ALA A 335 -8.66 -10.15 -8.67
CA ALA A 335 -9.87 -9.41 -8.31
C ALA A 335 -10.32 -9.65 -6.86
N TRP A 336 -10.00 -10.81 -6.28
CA TRP A 336 -10.35 -11.10 -4.89
C TRP A 336 -9.45 -10.37 -3.91
N PHE A 337 -8.15 -10.35 -4.15
CA PHE A 337 -7.21 -9.73 -3.22
C PHE A 337 -7.14 -8.21 -3.37
N TYR A 338 -7.30 -7.69 -4.58
CA TYR A 338 -7.34 -6.26 -4.84
C TYR A 338 -8.79 -5.77 -4.92
N ASP A 339 -9.43 -5.68 -3.79
CA ASP A 339 -10.86 -5.41 -3.61
C ASP A 339 -11.26 -3.94 -3.76
N ASP A 340 -10.30 -2.99 -3.72
CA ASP A 340 -10.49 -1.61 -4.18
C ASP A 340 -9.62 -1.40 -5.42
N LEU A 341 -10.20 -0.89 -6.50
CA LEU A 341 -9.55 -0.90 -7.82
C LEU A 341 -8.34 0.02 -7.91
N PHE A 342 -7.22 -0.53 -8.32
CA PHE A 342 -6.05 0.21 -8.76
C PHE A 342 -5.29 -0.56 -9.86
N TRP A 343 -4.43 0.14 -10.59
CA TRP A 343 -3.59 -0.44 -11.64
C TRP A 343 -2.12 -0.06 -11.44
N ASP A 344 -1.26 -1.06 -11.48
CA ASP A 344 0.19 -0.94 -11.52
C ASP A 344 0.77 -2.07 -12.39
N THR A 345 1.89 -1.83 -13.07
CA THR A 345 2.53 -2.83 -13.93
C THR A 345 3.07 -4.04 -13.17
N GLY A 346 3.33 -3.88 -11.88
CA GLY A 346 3.76 -4.96 -10.97
C GLY A 346 2.61 -5.66 -10.24
N LEU A 347 1.35 -5.31 -10.51
CA LEU A 347 0.18 -5.81 -9.79
C LEU A 347 0.15 -7.34 -9.69
N VAL A 348 0.26 -8.02 -10.82
CA VAL A 348 0.17 -9.49 -10.88
C VAL A 348 1.42 -10.16 -10.37
N SER A 349 2.60 -9.66 -10.78
CA SER A 349 3.88 -10.24 -10.32
C SER A 349 4.07 -10.12 -8.82
N SER A 350 3.54 -9.07 -8.18
CA SER A 350 3.61 -8.92 -6.72
C SER A 350 2.90 -10.05 -5.98
N LEU A 351 1.73 -10.50 -6.43
CA LEU A 351 1.06 -11.67 -5.85
C LEU A 351 1.95 -12.92 -5.91
N ALA A 352 2.50 -13.22 -7.11
CA ALA A 352 3.39 -14.37 -7.29
C ALA A 352 4.65 -14.30 -6.41
N VAL A 353 5.22 -13.09 -6.26
CA VAL A 353 6.40 -12.85 -5.40
C VAL A 353 6.11 -13.19 -3.95
N TYR A 354 5.05 -12.62 -3.37
CA TYR A 354 4.75 -12.84 -1.95
C TYR A 354 4.27 -14.28 -1.67
N ARG A 355 3.63 -14.95 -2.63
CA ARG A 355 3.39 -16.39 -2.57
C ARG A 355 4.69 -17.15 -2.38
N ARG A 356 5.70 -16.90 -3.23
CA ARG A 356 7.02 -17.51 -3.13
C ARG A 356 7.75 -17.17 -1.84
N CYS A 357 7.64 -15.94 -1.35
CA CYS A 357 8.19 -15.55 -0.05
C CYS A 357 7.58 -16.42 1.08
N ARG A 358 6.26 -16.61 1.06
CA ARG A 358 5.59 -17.46 2.05
C ARG A 358 6.02 -18.92 1.97
N GLU A 359 6.16 -19.47 0.77
CA GLU A 359 6.66 -20.83 0.53
C GLU A 359 8.09 -21.02 1.06
N GLN A 360 8.90 -19.96 1.09
CA GLN A 360 10.23 -19.92 1.71
C GLN A 360 10.20 -19.69 3.24
N GLY A 361 9.01 -19.75 3.86
CA GLY A 361 8.84 -19.61 5.30
C GLY A 361 8.93 -18.17 5.84
N LEU A 362 8.91 -17.16 4.98
CA LEU A 362 8.95 -15.77 5.41
C LEU A 362 7.58 -15.32 5.92
N LYS A 363 7.57 -14.63 7.07
CA LYS A 363 6.43 -13.87 7.58
C LYS A 363 6.63 -12.36 7.47
N VAL A 364 7.88 -11.88 7.42
CA VAL A 364 8.24 -10.47 7.35
C VAL A 364 9.28 -10.25 6.25
N VAL A 365 9.09 -9.21 5.44
CA VAL A 365 10.07 -8.79 4.43
C VAL A 365 10.21 -7.27 4.40
N LEU A 366 11.44 -6.77 4.32
CA LEU A 366 11.72 -5.37 4.04
C LEU A 366 11.71 -5.15 2.54
N VAL A 367 11.11 -4.03 2.10
CA VAL A 367 11.00 -3.65 0.68
C VAL A 367 11.38 -2.19 0.47
N GLY A 368 11.84 -1.86 -0.74
CA GLY A 368 12.35 -0.53 -1.09
C GLY A 368 11.31 0.46 -1.60
N GLU A 369 10.02 0.16 -1.47
CA GLU A 369 8.92 1.02 -1.92
C GLU A 369 8.88 2.36 -1.16
N GLY A 370 8.56 3.43 -1.88
CA GLY A 370 8.54 4.81 -1.36
C GLY A 370 9.81 5.60 -1.63
N ALA A 371 10.93 4.94 -1.94
CA ALA A 371 12.20 5.63 -2.21
C ALA A 371 12.15 6.57 -3.41
N ASP A 372 11.39 6.23 -4.45
CA ASP A 372 11.27 7.08 -5.65
C ASP A 372 10.46 8.34 -5.38
N GLU A 373 9.41 8.23 -4.60
CA GLU A 373 8.53 9.32 -4.23
C GLU A 373 9.19 10.27 -3.23
N VAL A 374 9.90 9.71 -2.26
CA VAL A 374 10.60 10.49 -1.23
C VAL A 374 11.82 11.21 -1.82
N PHE A 375 12.61 10.54 -2.68
CA PHE A 375 13.91 11.05 -3.16
C PHE A 375 13.92 11.43 -4.65
N GLY A 376 12.78 11.49 -5.34
CA GLY A 376 12.70 11.95 -6.73
C GLY A 376 13.34 10.98 -7.74
N GLY A 377 12.97 9.69 -7.69
CA GLY A 377 13.61 8.64 -8.50
C GLY A 377 13.08 8.46 -9.91
N TYR A 378 11.87 8.92 -10.20
CA TYR A 378 11.21 8.67 -11.49
C TYR A 378 11.78 9.47 -12.65
N GLY A 379 11.79 8.86 -13.86
CA GLY A 379 12.23 9.52 -15.10
C GLY A 379 11.37 10.71 -15.54
N THR A 380 10.19 10.79 -14.97
CA THR A 380 9.25 11.89 -15.20
C THR A 380 9.71 13.21 -14.59
N PHE A 381 10.52 13.17 -13.52
CA PHE A 381 11.13 14.39 -12.96
C PHE A 381 12.04 15.12 -13.97
N ASP A 382 12.68 14.40 -14.90
CA ASP A 382 13.52 14.99 -15.98
C ASP A 382 12.71 15.91 -16.91
N ARG A 383 11.39 15.77 -16.94
CA ARG A 383 10.49 16.57 -17.80
C ARG A 383 9.98 17.84 -17.13
N LEU A 384 10.20 18.00 -15.83
CA LEU A 384 9.74 19.15 -15.06
C LEU A 384 10.70 20.33 -15.11
N SER A 385 11.98 20.07 -15.26
CA SER A 385 13.01 21.09 -15.42
C SER A 385 13.39 21.28 -16.90
N ASP A 386 13.92 22.44 -17.23
CA ASP A 386 14.63 22.66 -18.50
C ASP A 386 16.04 22.06 -18.46
N LYS A 387 16.82 22.25 -19.56
CA LYS A 387 18.22 21.80 -19.65
C LYS A 387 19.16 22.49 -18.64
N LYS A 388 18.74 23.60 -18.05
CA LYS A 388 19.47 24.34 -17.02
C LYS A 388 19.02 23.98 -15.60
N GLY A 389 18.02 23.08 -15.46
CA GLY A 389 17.43 22.71 -14.17
C GLY A 389 16.35 23.69 -13.68
N GLU A 390 15.98 24.68 -14.49
CA GLU A 390 14.92 25.64 -14.14
C GLU A 390 13.53 25.03 -14.33
N TYR A 391 12.66 25.27 -13.37
CA TYR A 391 11.29 24.79 -13.39
C TYR A 391 10.41 25.55 -14.38
N LEU A 392 9.60 24.82 -15.14
CA LEU A 392 8.59 25.37 -16.03
C LEU A 392 7.18 25.06 -15.51
N PRO A 393 6.45 26.06 -14.96
CA PRO A 393 5.12 25.85 -14.37
C PRO A 393 4.14 25.12 -15.30
N SER A 394 4.20 25.39 -16.60
CA SER A 394 3.38 24.70 -17.61
C SER A 394 3.65 23.20 -17.74
N LYS A 395 4.77 22.70 -17.19
CA LYS A 395 5.14 21.29 -17.22
C LYS A 395 4.63 20.51 -16.02
N LEU A 396 4.31 21.13 -14.88
CA LEU A 396 3.74 20.43 -13.72
C LEU A 396 2.42 19.74 -14.08
N HIS A 397 1.51 20.43 -14.74
CA HIS A 397 0.28 19.84 -15.26
C HIS A 397 0.58 18.71 -16.26
N ARG A 398 1.59 18.88 -17.12
CA ARG A 398 2.03 17.85 -18.04
C ARG A 398 2.62 16.63 -17.32
N TYR A 399 3.41 16.83 -16.28
CA TYR A 399 3.99 15.74 -15.51
C TYR A 399 2.92 14.85 -14.88
N LEU A 400 2.04 15.46 -14.12
CA LEU A 400 0.94 14.75 -13.46
C LEU A 400 -0.02 14.13 -14.48
N PHE A 401 -0.20 14.81 -15.61
CA PHE A 401 -0.99 14.37 -16.74
C PHE A 401 -0.38 13.16 -17.48
N PHE A 402 0.89 13.26 -17.92
CA PHE A 402 1.50 12.22 -18.74
C PHE A 402 1.90 10.96 -17.99
N ARG A 403 2.03 11.03 -16.68
CA ARG A 403 2.37 9.85 -15.88
C ARG A 403 1.21 8.87 -15.77
N GLN A 404 -0.02 9.33 -15.93
CA GLN A 404 -1.19 8.55 -15.53
C GLN A 404 -2.33 8.51 -16.56
N TYR A 405 -2.22 9.28 -17.63
CA TYR A 405 -3.33 9.46 -18.59
C TYR A 405 -3.44 8.33 -19.62
N SER A 406 -4.66 7.88 -19.89
CA SER A 406 -4.96 6.88 -20.92
C SER A 406 -6.35 6.99 -21.59
N GLY A 407 -6.97 8.18 -21.73
CA GLY A 407 -8.29 8.17 -22.33
C GLY A 407 -8.95 9.47 -22.79
N GLN A 408 -10.12 9.36 -23.41
CA GLN A 408 -10.92 10.47 -23.95
C GLN A 408 -11.72 11.24 -22.90
N ASN A 409 -11.97 10.64 -21.73
CA ASN A 409 -12.85 11.20 -20.69
C ASN A 409 -12.16 12.11 -19.69
N PHE A 410 -10.87 12.42 -19.89
CA PHE A 410 -10.09 13.29 -19.04
C PHE A 410 -10.77 14.64 -18.75
N GLY A 411 -11.63 15.12 -19.66
CA GLY A 411 -12.40 16.33 -19.44
C GLY A 411 -13.29 16.31 -18.20
N LYS A 412 -13.76 15.13 -17.77
CA LYS A 412 -14.65 14.97 -16.60
C LYS A 412 -13.90 15.05 -15.27
N CYS A 413 -12.70 14.47 -15.17
CA CYS A 413 -11.88 14.53 -13.95
C CYS A 413 -10.91 15.73 -13.93
N ARG A 414 -10.70 16.38 -15.10
CA ARG A 414 -9.70 17.46 -15.26
C ARG A 414 -9.90 18.63 -14.30
N ALA A 415 -11.11 19.08 -14.12
CA ALA A 415 -11.39 20.22 -13.26
C ALA A 415 -11.04 19.91 -11.80
N SER A 416 -11.52 18.78 -11.29
CA SER A 416 -11.25 18.34 -9.91
C SER A 416 -9.77 18.05 -9.67
N PHE A 417 -9.10 17.42 -10.64
CA PHE A 417 -7.67 17.15 -10.55
C PHE A 417 -6.84 18.45 -10.61
N SER A 418 -7.18 19.39 -11.49
CA SER A 418 -6.51 20.69 -11.56
C SER A 418 -6.69 21.49 -10.28
N GLU A 419 -7.85 21.41 -9.66
CA GLU A 419 -8.11 22.04 -8.37
C GLU A 419 -7.28 21.42 -7.26
N LEU A 420 -7.18 20.08 -7.20
CA LEU A 420 -6.27 19.41 -6.27
C LEU A 420 -4.83 19.91 -6.43
N ILE A 421 -4.31 19.94 -7.67
CA ILE A 421 -2.94 20.40 -7.91
C ILE A 421 -2.74 21.87 -7.53
N ARG A 422 -3.74 22.73 -7.75
CA ARG A 422 -3.71 24.13 -7.30
C ARG A 422 -3.59 24.22 -5.78
N GLN A 423 -4.42 23.47 -5.05
CA GLN A 423 -4.38 23.43 -3.58
C GLN A 423 -3.05 22.92 -3.03
N LEU A 424 -2.51 21.85 -3.64
CA LEU A 424 -1.21 21.30 -3.26
C LEU A 424 -0.07 22.30 -3.55
N ASN A 425 -0.14 23.02 -4.67
CA ASN A 425 0.86 24.03 -5.02
C ASN A 425 0.81 25.25 -4.08
N GLU A 426 -0.37 25.67 -3.68
CA GLU A 426 -0.54 26.73 -2.66
C GLU A 426 0.03 26.29 -1.31
N LYS A 427 -0.28 25.05 -0.89
CA LYS A 427 0.28 24.46 0.32
C LYS A 427 1.80 24.34 0.27
N ALA A 428 2.35 24.03 -0.90
CA ALA A 428 3.80 23.96 -1.16
C ALA A 428 4.44 25.35 -1.37
N GLN A 429 3.70 26.45 -1.19
CA GLN A 429 4.17 27.83 -1.38
C GLN A 429 4.80 28.06 -2.77
N GLY A 430 4.27 27.39 -3.80
CA GLY A 430 4.75 27.47 -5.18
C GLY A 430 5.97 26.60 -5.49
N ASP A 431 6.51 25.85 -4.52
CA ASP A 431 7.59 24.89 -4.80
C ASP A 431 7.06 23.67 -5.53
N TRP A 432 7.47 23.53 -6.79
CA TRP A 432 6.98 22.48 -7.67
C TRP A 432 7.34 21.06 -7.22
N PHE A 433 8.54 20.89 -6.64
CA PHE A 433 8.99 19.58 -6.17
C PHE A 433 8.21 19.13 -4.94
N SER A 434 7.97 20.05 -4.01
CA SER A 434 7.10 19.83 -2.87
C SER A 434 5.66 19.56 -3.30
N THR A 435 5.15 20.26 -4.33
CA THR A 435 3.82 20.01 -4.90
C THR A 435 3.69 18.58 -5.40
N VAL A 436 4.68 18.10 -6.19
CA VAL A 436 4.71 16.72 -6.69
C VAL A 436 4.81 15.73 -5.53
N ARG A 437 5.67 15.99 -4.57
CA ARG A 437 5.85 15.12 -3.39
C ARG A 437 4.58 15.04 -2.53
N LEU A 438 3.89 16.17 -2.31
CA LEU A 438 2.59 16.19 -1.64
C LEU A 438 1.56 15.32 -2.37
N TYR A 439 1.54 15.39 -3.71
CA TYR A 439 0.67 14.53 -4.51
C TYR A 439 1.07 13.04 -4.41
N GLU A 440 2.34 12.73 -4.60
CA GLU A 440 2.81 11.35 -4.59
C GLU A 440 2.63 10.67 -3.22
N LEU A 441 3.04 11.33 -2.14
CA LEU A 441 2.95 10.77 -0.78
C LEU A 441 1.53 10.81 -0.21
N GLY A 442 0.73 11.82 -0.57
CA GLY A 442 -0.63 11.98 -0.04
C GLY A 442 -1.73 11.30 -0.84
N HIS A 443 -1.53 11.05 -2.12
CA HIS A 443 -2.57 10.55 -3.02
C HIS A 443 -2.17 9.29 -3.79
N GLN A 444 -0.96 9.26 -4.39
CA GLN A 444 -0.53 8.11 -5.19
C GLN A 444 -0.07 6.93 -4.34
N ILE A 445 0.83 7.15 -3.39
CA ILE A 445 1.34 6.08 -2.53
C ILE A 445 0.21 5.35 -1.82
N PRO A 446 -0.69 6.03 -1.07
CA PRO A 446 -1.71 5.33 -0.30
C PRO A 446 -2.76 4.60 -1.14
N ASN A 447 -3.04 5.10 -2.35
CA ASN A 447 -4.12 4.58 -3.20
C ASN A 447 -3.64 3.70 -4.37
N ASN A 448 -2.32 3.55 -4.55
CA ASN A 448 -1.72 2.69 -5.58
C ASN A 448 -0.63 1.78 -4.97
N LEU A 449 0.54 2.35 -4.63
CA LEU A 449 1.70 1.54 -4.24
C LEU A 449 1.49 0.79 -2.93
N ASN A 450 0.97 1.44 -1.89
CA ASN A 450 0.70 0.79 -0.61
C ASN A 450 -0.44 -0.23 -0.73
N MET A 451 -1.45 0.04 -1.56
CA MET A 451 -2.49 -0.93 -1.89
C MET A 451 -1.89 -2.18 -2.53
N LYS A 452 -0.99 -2.02 -3.52
CA LYS A 452 -0.28 -3.14 -4.15
C LYS A 452 0.50 -3.95 -3.12
N VAL A 453 1.34 -3.28 -2.34
CA VAL A 453 2.23 -3.93 -1.36
C VAL A 453 1.43 -4.63 -0.28
N ASP A 454 0.47 -3.95 0.37
CA ASP A 454 -0.33 -4.54 1.45
C ASP A 454 -1.19 -5.70 0.95
N ARG A 455 -1.94 -5.52 -0.14
CA ARG A 455 -2.84 -6.56 -0.66
C ARG A 455 -2.09 -7.79 -1.13
N ALA A 456 -1.01 -7.61 -1.92
CA ALA A 456 -0.22 -8.72 -2.43
C ALA A 456 0.48 -9.50 -1.32
N SER A 457 1.08 -8.81 -0.36
CA SER A 457 1.80 -9.45 0.73
C SER A 457 0.85 -10.15 1.69
N MET A 458 -0.27 -9.50 2.03
CA MET A 458 -1.25 -10.07 2.94
C MET A 458 -2.10 -11.17 2.32
N ALA A 459 -2.23 -11.25 1.00
CA ALA A 459 -2.83 -12.40 0.32
C ALA A 459 -2.20 -13.74 0.77
N TYR A 460 -0.92 -13.69 1.15
CA TYR A 460 -0.13 -14.87 1.56
C TYR A 460 0.40 -14.76 2.99
N SER A 461 -0.20 -13.91 3.83
CA SER A 461 0.20 -13.73 5.24
C SER A 461 1.70 -13.39 5.37
N VAL A 462 2.18 -12.44 4.57
CA VAL A 462 3.53 -11.88 4.64
C VAL A 462 3.42 -10.41 4.98
N GLU A 463 4.16 -9.95 5.99
CA GLU A 463 4.25 -8.53 6.34
C GLU A 463 5.32 -7.83 5.52
N ALA A 464 4.94 -6.93 4.62
CA ALA A 464 5.90 -6.04 3.96
C ALA A 464 6.11 -4.77 4.78
N ARG A 465 7.36 -4.46 5.10
CA ARG A 465 7.83 -3.26 5.81
C ARG A 465 8.53 -2.33 4.84
N VAL A 466 8.22 -1.03 4.91
CA VAL A 466 8.64 0.00 3.95
C VAL A 466 9.48 1.11 4.62
N PRO A 467 10.77 0.88 4.93
CA PRO A 467 11.59 1.82 5.71
C PRO A 467 11.66 3.23 5.15
N TYR A 468 11.58 3.42 3.83
CA TYR A 468 11.58 4.75 3.20
C TYR A 468 10.31 5.56 3.47
N GLN A 469 9.23 4.92 3.92
CA GLN A 469 8.00 5.59 4.31
C GLN A 469 7.89 5.84 5.81
N ASP A 470 8.93 5.53 6.60
CA ASP A 470 8.99 5.92 8.01
C ASP A 470 8.88 7.44 8.13
N ARG A 471 8.07 7.90 9.08
CA ARG A 471 7.78 9.32 9.31
C ARG A 471 9.05 10.18 9.36
N ARG A 472 10.11 9.71 10.01
CA ARG A 472 11.39 10.44 10.13
C ARG A 472 12.08 10.64 8.79
N VAL A 473 12.09 9.61 7.93
CA VAL A 473 12.68 9.68 6.58
C VAL A 473 11.88 10.63 5.71
N VAL A 474 10.55 10.53 5.77
CA VAL A 474 9.63 11.37 4.98
C VAL A 474 9.72 12.84 5.42
N GLU A 475 9.69 13.12 6.73
CA GLU A 475 9.80 14.48 7.27
C GLU A 475 11.16 15.10 7.00
N PHE A 476 12.25 14.35 7.18
CA PHE A 476 13.60 14.80 6.85
C PHE A 476 13.71 15.16 5.37
N ALA A 477 13.32 14.25 4.48
CA ALA A 477 13.39 14.51 3.05
C ALA A 477 12.48 15.67 2.62
N ALA A 478 11.27 15.79 3.20
CA ALA A 478 10.36 16.89 2.89
C ALA A 478 10.90 18.26 3.31
N SER A 479 11.78 18.33 4.29
CA SER A 479 12.41 19.58 4.73
C SER A 479 13.47 20.12 3.77
N LEU A 480 13.96 19.30 2.82
CA LEU A 480 15.06 19.65 1.94
C LEU A 480 14.57 20.13 0.56
N PRO A 481 15.20 21.17 -0.03
CA PRO A 481 14.88 21.63 -1.38
C PRO A 481 15.29 20.62 -2.46
N HIS A 482 14.70 20.75 -3.64
CA HIS A 482 14.83 19.77 -4.74
C HIS A 482 16.29 19.51 -5.20
N GLN A 483 17.20 20.46 -5.03
CA GLN A 483 18.62 20.34 -5.41
C GLN A 483 19.33 19.18 -4.68
N PHE A 484 18.85 18.79 -3.49
CA PHE A 484 19.37 17.62 -2.78
C PHE A 484 18.98 16.28 -3.44
N PHE A 485 18.00 16.28 -4.31
CA PHE A 485 17.45 15.06 -4.89
C PHE A 485 17.68 14.93 -6.39
N LEU A 486 17.71 16.06 -7.10
CA LEU A 486 17.77 16.13 -8.56
C LEU A 486 18.93 16.98 -9.01
N SER A 487 19.75 16.42 -9.91
CA SER A 487 20.74 17.18 -10.68
C SER A 487 20.49 16.94 -12.17
N PRO A 488 21.11 17.72 -13.08
CA PRO A 488 20.97 17.54 -14.52
C PRO A 488 21.35 16.14 -15.03
N ILE A 489 22.16 15.42 -14.27
CA ILE A 489 22.70 14.10 -14.66
C ILE A 489 22.24 12.95 -13.76
N GLN A 490 21.72 13.24 -12.56
CA GLN A 490 21.39 12.21 -11.57
C GLN A 490 20.08 12.51 -10.83
N LYS A 491 19.33 11.45 -10.56
CA LYS A 491 18.19 11.39 -9.65
C LYS A 491 18.59 10.71 -8.35
N LYS A 492 17.82 10.94 -7.27
CA LYS A 492 18.12 10.44 -5.92
C LYS A 492 19.54 10.84 -5.48
N LEU A 493 19.94 12.08 -5.79
CA LEU A 493 21.30 12.56 -5.55
C LEU A 493 21.73 12.31 -4.10
N LEU A 494 20.93 12.72 -3.13
CA LEU A 494 21.22 12.55 -1.70
C LEU A 494 21.41 11.07 -1.33
N LEU A 495 20.51 10.18 -1.77
CA LEU A 495 20.60 8.75 -1.45
C LEU A 495 21.84 8.11 -2.08
N ARG A 496 22.18 8.50 -3.32
CA ARG A 496 23.42 8.04 -3.98
C ARG A 496 24.67 8.56 -3.28
N HIS A 497 24.67 9.85 -2.96
CA HIS A 497 25.78 10.50 -2.27
C HIS A 497 26.04 9.86 -0.91
N MET A 498 24.99 9.63 -0.14
CA MET A 498 25.04 8.88 1.14
C MET A 498 25.64 7.49 0.94
N ALA A 499 25.17 6.73 -0.08
CA ALA A 499 25.67 5.37 -0.32
C ALA A 499 27.16 5.33 -0.68
N VAL A 500 27.65 6.32 -1.44
CA VAL A 500 29.07 6.47 -1.79
C VAL A 500 29.88 6.91 -0.57
N ARG A 501 29.45 7.96 0.14
CA ARG A 501 30.12 8.55 1.30
C ARG A 501 30.34 7.53 2.42
N HIS A 502 29.33 6.73 2.73
CA HIS A 502 29.38 5.68 3.76
C HIS A 502 29.85 4.32 3.23
N ARG A 503 30.34 4.26 1.96
CA ARG A 503 30.89 3.05 1.30
C ARG A 503 29.95 1.83 1.40
N LEU A 504 28.65 2.07 1.25
CA LEU A 504 27.63 1.03 1.42
C LEU A 504 27.64 0.05 0.24
N LEU A 505 27.81 0.57 -0.98
CA LEU A 505 27.60 -0.17 -2.22
C LEU A 505 28.76 0.04 -3.20
N PRO A 506 29.00 -0.93 -4.12
CA PRO A 506 29.98 -0.75 -5.19
C PRO A 506 29.51 0.28 -6.22
N ALA A 507 30.46 0.87 -6.94
CA ALA A 507 30.21 1.95 -7.92
C ALA A 507 29.21 1.53 -9.01
N GLU A 508 29.26 0.29 -9.47
CA GLU A 508 28.34 -0.26 -10.49
C GLU A 508 26.86 -0.25 -10.05
N ILE A 509 26.58 -0.33 -8.75
CA ILE A 509 25.22 -0.24 -8.21
C ILE A 509 24.84 1.23 -8.01
N THR A 510 25.74 2.05 -7.45
CA THR A 510 25.44 3.47 -7.21
C THR A 510 25.31 4.29 -8.48
N ALA A 511 26.00 3.94 -9.57
CA ALA A 511 25.92 4.62 -10.87
C ALA A 511 24.78 4.10 -11.77
N ARG A 512 24.16 2.97 -11.42
CA ARG A 512 23.17 2.28 -12.25
C ARG A 512 21.91 3.13 -12.48
N LYS A 513 21.36 3.06 -13.70
CA LYS A 513 20.01 3.54 -14.00
C LYS A 513 18.97 2.55 -13.43
N LYS A 514 17.88 3.08 -12.91
CA LYS A 514 16.76 2.27 -12.44
C LYS A 514 16.10 1.54 -13.61
N LEU A 515 15.86 0.23 -13.42
CA LEU A 515 14.86 -0.55 -14.15
C LEU A 515 13.75 -0.91 -13.15
N GLY A 516 12.50 -1.02 -13.61
CA GLY A 516 11.38 -1.44 -12.77
C GLY A 516 11.19 -2.94 -12.87
N LEU A 517 10.57 -3.55 -11.85
CA LEU A 517 10.10 -4.93 -11.92
C LEU A 517 8.88 -4.98 -12.86
N MET A 518 9.13 -5.18 -14.15
CA MET A 518 8.09 -5.30 -15.16
C MET A 518 8.03 -6.74 -15.67
N MET A 519 6.80 -7.22 -15.91
CA MET A 519 6.63 -8.49 -16.60
C MET A 519 7.19 -8.39 -18.03
N PRO A 520 7.77 -9.47 -18.58
CA PRO A 520 8.21 -9.50 -19.96
C PRO A 520 7.07 -9.14 -20.94
N ASP A 521 7.36 -8.33 -21.95
CA ASP A 521 6.39 -7.93 -22.96
C ASP A 521 5.81 -9.16 -23.69
N GLU A 522 6.59 -10.22 -23.84
CA GLU A 522 6.17 -11.49 -24.44
C GLU A 522 5.02 -12.16 -23.66
N TRP A 523 4.87 -11.85 -22.38
CA TRP A 523 3.82 -12.41 -21.54
C TRP A 523 2.51 -11.63 -21.60
N ILE A 524 2.60 -10.31 -21.73
CA ILE A 524 1.45 -9.40 -21.65
C ILE A 524 1.17 -8.66 -22.96
N GLY A 525 2.08 -8.75 -23.94
CA GLY A 525 1.96 -8.11 -25.23
C GLY A 525 0.84 -8.73 -26.09
N SER A 526 0.48 -8.01 -27.14
CA SER A 526 -0.52 -8.46 -28.13
C SER A 526 -0.16 -9.85 -28.67
N GLY A 527 -1.15 -10.75 -28.72
CA GLY A 527 -0.98 -12.15 -29.17
C GLY A 527 -0.45 -13.13 -28.13
N SER A 528 -0.13 -12.66 -26.92
CA SER A 528 0.22 -13.56 -25.80
C SER A 528 -1.02 -14.28 -25.24
N GLN A 529 -0.81 -15.39 -24.53
CA GLN A 529 -1.88 -16.12 -23.87
C GLN A 529 -2.70 -15.23 -22.90
N PHE A 530 -2.02 -14.33 -22.17
CA PHE A 530 -2.69 -13.42 -21.25
C PHE A 530 -3.50 -12.36 -21.98
N SER A 531 -2.97 -11.81 -23.09
CA SER A 531 -3.69 -10.79 -23.86
C SER A 531 -4.95 -11.36 -24.53
N THR A 532 -4.94 -12.63 -24.93
CA THR A 532 -6.11 -13.31 -25.51
C THR A 532 -7.23 -13.44 -24.47
N ALA A 533 -6.90 -13.96 -23.28
CA ALA A 533 -7.87 -14.08 -22.18
C ALA A 533 -8.41 -12.71 -21.72
N ALA A 534 -7.54 -11.69 -21.68
CA ALA A 534 -7.94 -10.33 -21.34
C ALA A 534 -8.87 -9.72 -22.42
N ALA A 535 -8.59 -9.97 -23.71
CA ALA A 535 -9.40 -9.48 -24.80
C ALA A 535 -10.83 -10.06 -24.78
N GLU A 536 -10.98 -11.36 -24.52
CA GLU A 536 -12.28 -12.02 -24.39
C GLU A 536 -13.13 -11.37 -23.30
N LEU A 537 -12.56 -11.10 -22.14
CA LEU A 537 -13.26 -10.47 -21.02
C LEU A 537 -13.64 -9.02 -21.32
N VAL A 538 -12.69 -8.21 -21.79
CA VAL A 538 -12.85 -6.75 -21.98
C VAL A 538 -13.75 -6.42 -23.17
N LEU A 539 -13.78 -7.27 -24.21
CA LEU A 539 -14.54 -7.02 -25.45
C LEU A 539 -15.88 -7.76 -25.50
N ARG A 540 -16.28 -8.44 -24.42
CA ARG A 540 -17.59 -9.11 -24.34
C ARG A 540 -18.76 -8.13 -24.51
N PRO A 541 -19.92 -8.56 -24.96
CA PRO A 541 -21.13 -7.73 -25.04
C PRO A 541 -21.47 -7.13 -23.66
N GLY A 542 -21.80 -5.83 -23.62
CA GLY A 542 -22.15 -5.11 -22.39
C GLY A 542 -20.98 -4.76 -21.47
N SER A 543 -19.75 -4.97 -21.93
CA SER A 543 -18.53 -4.62 -21.16
C SER A 543 -18.38 -3.12 -20.89
N TRP A 544 -17.57 -2.79 -19.88
CA TRP A 544 -17.21 -1.40 -19.59
C TRP A 544 -16.45 -0.73 -20.74
N ALA A 545 -15.67 -1.51 -21.53
CA ALA A 545 -15.06 -0.98 -22.74
C ALA A 545 -16.10 -0.45 -23.73
N GLN A 546 -17.25 -1.12 -23.88
CA GLN A 546 -18.36 -0.65 -24.71
C GLN A 546 -19.09 0.54 -24.06
N LYS A 547 -19.47 0.42 -22.78
CA LYS A 547 -20.20 1.48 -22.05
C LYS A 547 -19.43 2.81 -22.02
N LEU A 548 -18.11 2.76 -21.96
CA LEU A 548 -17.22 3.93 -21.93
C LEU A 548 -16.74 4.39 -23.32
N GLY A 549 -17.12 3.67 -24.40
CA GLY A 549 -16.76 4.03 -25.78
C GLY A 549 -15.32 3.66 -26.19
N TYR A 550 -14.66 2.74 -25.48
CA TYR A 550 -13.27 2.35 -25.74
C TYR A 550 -13.13 1.05 -26.55
N ALA A 551 -14.21 0.32 -26.81
CA ALA A 551 -14.16 -1.03 -27.40
C ALA A 551 -13.35 -1.11 -28.71
N GLY A 552 -13.50 -0.14 -29.64
CA GLY A 552 -12.73 -0.11 -30.89
C GLY A 552 -11.23 0.07 -30.71
N ALA A 553 -10.83 0.97 -29.81
CA ALA A 553 -9.43 1.24 -29.51
C ALA A 553 -8.76 0.04 -28.82
N VAL A 554 -9.44 -0.56 -27.85
CA VAL A 554 -8.96 -1.72 -27.10
C VAL A 554 -8.88 -2.97 -27.99
N ARG A 555 -9.85 -3.19 -28.86
CA ARG A 555 -9.81 -4.26 -29.88
C ARG A 555 -8.57 -4.11 -30.77
N SER A 556 -8.34 -2.91 -31.28
CA SER A 556 -7.16 -2.65 -32.13
C SER A 556 -5.84 -2.92 -31.39
N TYR A 557 -5.77 -2.60 -30.09
CA TYR A 557 -4.59 -2.91 -29.27
C TYR A 557 -4.33 -4.42 -29.17
N PHE A 558 -5.34 -5.21 -28.84
CA PHE A 558 -5.17 -6.66 -28.71
C PHE A 558 -4.87 -7.36 -30.03
N GLU A 559 -5.41 -6.86 -31.15
CA GLU A 559 -5.20 -7.46 -32.49
C GLU A 559 -3.88 -7.03 -33.12
N ARG A 560 -3.43 -5.79 -32.95
CA ARG A 560 -2.33 -5.18 -33.72
C ARG A 560 -1.18 -4.65 -32.90
N GLY A 561 -1.33 -4.63 -31.58
CA GLY A 561 -0.36 -4.02 -30.68
C GLY A 561 -0.43 -2.49 -30.61
N GLU A 562 0.29 -1.91 -29.68
CA GLU A 562 0.20 -0.48 -29.37
C GLU A 562 0.67 0.43 -30.52
N ARG A 563 1.80 0.10 -31.18
CA ARG A 563 2.36 0.94 -32.25
C ARG A 563 1.44 1.10 -33.45
N GLU A 564 0.80 0.03 -33.89
CA GLU A 564 -0.13 0.07 -35.02
C GLU A 564 -1.46 0.72 -34.65
N SER A 565 -1.95 0.44 -33.44
CA SER A 565 -3.20 1.02 -32.94
C SER A 565 -3.10 2.54 -32.78
N LEU A 566 -1.96 3.09 -32.35
CA LEU A 566 -1.73 4.54 -32.25
C LEU A 566 -1.77 5.26 -33.59
N ARG A 567 -1.53 4.58 -34.74
CA ARG A 567 -1.71 5.19 -36.08
C ARG A 567 -3.15 5.55 -36.36
N PHE A 568 -4.08 4.74 -35.85
CA PHE A 568 -5.54 4.94 -36.04
C PHE A 568 -6.16 5.78 -34.91
N PHE A 569 -5.66 5.63 -33.69
CA PHE A 569 -6.22 6.24 -32.48
C PHE A 569 -5.22 7.22 -31.84
N ARG A 570 -4.77 8.22 -32.59
CA ARG A 570 -3.77 9.23 -32.14
C ARG A 570 -4.12 9.96 -30.82
N LYS A 571 -5.38 9.88 -30.38
CA LYS A 571 -5.88 10.47 -29.13
C LYS A 571 -5.65 9.59 -27.91
N PHE A 572 -5.24 8.34 -28.09
CA PHE A 572 -5.10 7.35 -27.01
C PHE A 572 -3.63 6.99 -26.82
N VAL A 573 -2.94 7.76 -26.01
CA VAL A 573 -1.59 7.40 -25.54
C VAL A 573 -1.74 6.39 -24.42
N GLY A 574 -1.01 5.26 -24.46
CA GLY A 574 -1.06 4.22 -23.42
C GLY A 574 -2.27 3.28 -23.54
N LEU A 575 -2.63 2.89 -24.77
CA LEU A 575 -3.71 1.93 -25.03
C LEU A 575 -3.54 0.60 -24.29
N GLY A 576 -2.31 0.11 -24.17
CA GLY A 576 -2.01 -1.07 -23.38
C GLY A 576 -2.41 -0.90 -21.92
N THR A 577 -2.03 0.23 -21.32
CA THR A 577 -2.42 0.55 -19.94
C THR A 577 -3.94 0.63 -19.78
N LEU A 578 -4.66 1.24 -20.73
CA LEU A 578 -6.13 1.30 -20.70
C LEU A 578 -6.76 -0.08 -20.83
N ALA A 579 -6.27 -0.91 -21.74
CA ALA A 579 -6.79 -2.27 -21.95
C ALA A 579 -6.66 -3.11 -20.67
N TRP A 580 -5.52 -3.03 -19.99
CA TRP A 580 -5.28 -3.74 -18.74
C TRP A 580 -6.08 -3.17 -17.56
N ARG A 581 -6.29 -1.85 -17.48
CA ARG A 581 -7.22 -1.26 -16.50
C ARG A 581 -8.64 -1.78 -16.68
N LEU A 582 -9.12 -1.82 -17.91
CA LEU A 582 -10.44 -2.37 -18.20
C LEU A 582 -10.54 -3.86 -17.90
N PHE A 583 -9.46 -4.63 -18.13
CA PHE A 583 -9.40 -6.03 -17.71
C PHE A 583 -9.54 -6.18 -16.19
N VAL A 584 -8.83 -5.40 -15.40
CA VAL A 584 -8.94 -5.43 -13.93
C VAL A 584 -10.35 -5.02 -13.48
N LEU A 585 -10.94 -4.00 -14.11
CA LEU A 585 -12.31 -3.57 -13.84
C LEU A 585 -13.33 -4.68 -14.13
N GLU A 586 -13.25 -5.32 -15.30
CA GLU A 586 -14.16 -6.41 -15.66
C GLU A 586 -14.00 -7.61 -14.73
N SER A 587 -12.77 -7.96 -14.38
CA SER A 587 -12.48 -9.03 -13.43
C SER A 587 -13.05 -8.72 -12.05
N TRP A 588 -12.95 -7.46 -11.62
CA TRP A 588 -13.53 -6.99 -10.36
C TRP A 588 -15.07 -7.05 -10.40
N CYS A 589 -15.69 -6.52 -11.45
CA CYS A 589 -17.15 -6.58 -11.62
C CYS A 589 -17.66 -8.03 -11.59
N ASP A 590 -16.94 -8.95 -12.22
CA ASP A 590 -17.29 -10.37 -12.19
C ASP A 590 -17.14 -11.00 -10.80
N ALA A 591 -16.11 -10.63 -10.05
CA ALA A 591 -15.88 -11.14 -8.69
C ALA A 591 -16.88 -10.62 -7.68
N TYR A 592 -17.28 -9.35 -7.83
CA TYR A 592 -18.12 -8.61 -6.88
C TYR A 592 -19.57 -8.44 -7.34
N CYS A 593 -20.01 -9.08 -8.45
CA CYS A 593 -21.42 -9.17 -8.71
C CYS A 593 -22.12 -9.92 -7.56
N GLU A 594 -23.29 -9.43 -7.18
CA GLU A 594 -23.99 -9.81 -5.94
C GLU A 594 -24.10 -11.33 -5.73
N THR A 595 -24.44 -12.07 -6.77
CA THR A 595 -24.57 -13.54 -6.70
C THR A 595 -23.23 -14.23 -6.44
N LYS A 596 -22.16 -13.81 -7.12
CA LYS A 596 -20.84 -14.46 -6.98
C LYS A 596 -20.18 -14.16 -5.64
N ILE A 597 -20.29 -12.92 -5.16
CA ILE A 597 -19.69 -12.55 -3.86
C ILE A 597 -20.42 -13.24 -2.71
N ARG A 598 -21.77 -13.33 -2.75
CA ARG A 598 -22.54 -14.05 -1.73
C ARG A 598 -22.22 -15.55 -1.72
N ASN A 599 -22.03 -16.17 -2.87
CA ASN A 599 -21.60 -17.56 -2.96
C ASN A 599 -20.20 -17.78 -2.37
N ARG A 600 -19.25 -16.91 -2.66
CA ARG A 600 -17.90 -16.97 -2.08
C ARG A 600 -17.90 -16.77 -0.57
N VAL A 601 -18.69 -15.84 -0.07
CA VAL A 601 -18.85 -15.57 1.35
C VAL A 601 -19.50 -16.76 2.05
N GLY A 602 -20.53 -17.38 1.44
CA GLY A 602 -21.15 -18.60 1.95
C GLY A 602 -20.18 -19.80 2.02
N VAL A 603 -19.35 -19.99 1.02
CA VAL A 603 -18.29 -21.01 1.01
C VAL A 603 -17.23 -20.71 2.08
N ALA A 604 -16.82 -19.44 2.24
CA ALA A 604 -15.87 -19.03 3.27
C ALA A 604 -16.43 -19.29 4.69
N ALA A 605 -17.72 -19.00 4.92
CA ALA A 605 -18.40 -19.27 6.19
C ALA A 605 -18.51 -20.78 6.47
N GLY A 606 -18.76 -21.62 5.46
CA GLY A 606 -18.81 -23.09 5.59
C GLY A 606 -17.45 -23.73 5.85
N MET A 607 -16.35 -23.13 5.33
CA MET A 607 -14.99 -23.63 5.53
C MET A 607 -14.37 -23.27 6.88
N GLY A 608 -14.96 -22.32 7.62
CA GLY A 608 -14.54 -21.99 8.99
C GLY A 608 -14.57 -23.18 9.95
N ALA A 609 -15.32 -24.23 9.61
CA ALA A 609 -15.39 -25.49 10.36
C ALA A 609 -14.33 -26.54 9.96
N ALA A 610 -13.60 -26.37 8.86
CA ALA A 610 -12.76 -27.40 8.25
C ALA A 610 -11.30 -26.99 7.91
N GLY A 611 -10.72 -25.98 8.52
CA GLY A 611 -9.26 -25.72 8.55
C GLY A 611 -8.49 -25.62 7.21
N GLY A 612 -9.13 -25.46 6.06
CA GLY A 612 -8.51 -25.47 4.74
C GLY A 612 -8.43 -24.08 4.09
N PHE A 613 -7.32 -23.79 3.40
CA PHE A 613 -7.19 -22.64 2.51
C PHE A 613 -8.36 -22.60 1.50
N VAL A 614 -9.06 -21.50 1.40
CA VAL A 614 -10.03 -21.29 0.31
C VAL A 614 -9.23 -21.26 -1.00
N ARG A 615 -9.20 -22.37 -1.73
CA ARG A 615 -8.74 -22.33 -3.12
C ARG A 615 -9.75 -21.55 -3.94
N PRO A 616 -9.32 -20.62 -4.81
CA PRO A 616 -10.23 -19.97 -5.73
C PRO A 616 -10.98 -21.03 -6.55
N VAL A 617 -12.30 -20.87 -6.62
CA VAL A 617 -13.13 -21.72 -7.48
C VAL A 617 -12.60 -21.60 -8.90
N SER A 618 -12.23 -22.73 -9.50
CA SER A 618 -11.80 -22.80 -10.91
C SER A 618 -12.88 -22.19 -11.79
N LEU A 619 -12.53 -21.16 -12.53
CA LEU A 619 -13.26 -20.75 -13.71
C LEU A 619 -13.15 -21.90 -14.73
N GLN A 620 -14.21 -22.68 -14.92
CA GLN A 620 -14.38 -23.50 -16.11
C GLN A 620 -14.73 -22.60 -17.29
#